data_d08fdceb81f01451fab16f95869391bc
#
_entry.id   d08fdceb81f01451fab16f95869391bc
#
_cell.length_a   1.000
_cell.length_b   1.000
_cell.length_c   1.000
_cell.angle_alpha   90.00
_cell.angle_beta   90.00
_cell.angle_gamma   90.00
#
_symmetry.space_group_name_H-M   'P 1'
#
loop_
_entity.id
_entity.type
_entity.pdbx_description
1 polymer ?
#
loop_
_entity_poly.entity_id
_entity_poly.type
_entity_poly.pdbx_seq_one_letter_code
_entity_poly.pdbx_strand_id
1 'polypeptide(L)'
;LLRETLYKDFKKNKVRKGVAECLINAAVFGTGIAEVVLEEEKEFQPATQPVMGGELTAVGVNIVDMTCVKLRPVMPQNFLIDPLATSVEEALGCAVDEFVPSHLVEQLQEQGVYRDVEVGLAAPDFDIEPDKDLSVYEDDKVRLTKYYGLVPRYLLKAAQQEEEDEEVEELVADDENESHYVEAIVVIANDGTLLKAEENPYMMGDRPVVAFPWDVVPSRFWGRGVCEKGYNSQKALDAEIRARIDALALTIHPMMAMDATRMPRGARTEVRAGKTILTNGSPKEVLQPLNFGNVSQVTFAQAAELQKMVQTATGAIDSAGIAGSINGDATAAGISMSLGAIIKRHKRTLINFQESFLIPFVTKAAHRYMQFNPEKYPVADYKFHTSSSLGIIAREYEVTQLVQLLQTMKPDSPMYSQLIMSIVDNMNLSNREELVAALQQANQPNPEAQQMAMAAQQAQIEFQKSQTAALQGQALESQARAQ
;
A
#
# COMPACT_ATOMS: atom_id res chain seq x y z
N LEU A 1 24.45 9.45 2.14
CA LEU A 1 24.22 10.04 3.45
C LEU A 1 22.70 10.26 3.69
N LEU A 2 22.01 11.14 2.93
CA LEU A 2 20.58 11.45 3.12
C LEU A 2 19.70 10.18 3.15
N ARG A 3 19.87 9.27 2.17
CA ARG A 3 19.11 8.00 2.10
C ARG A 3 19.28 7.13 3.36
N GLU A 4 20.49 7.01 3.85
CA GLU A 4 20.79 6.18 5.04
C GLU A 4 20.22 6.81 6.30
N THR A 5 20.28 8.13 6.42
CA THR A 5 19.76 8.87 7.56
C THR A 5 18.25 8.77 7.60
N LEU A 6 17.55 9.06 6.49
CA LEU A 6 16.10 8.90 6.36
C LEU A 6 15.65 7.45 6.66
N TYR A 7 16.39 6.45 6.15
CA TYR A 7 16.04 5.06 6.41
C TYR A 7 16.14 4.69 7.89
N LYS A 8 17.20 5.18 8.60
CA LYS A 8 17.35 4.97 10.04
C LYS A 8 16.22 5.61 10.82
N ASP A 9 15.86 6.86 10.49
CA ASP A 9 14.80 7.58 11.20
C ASP A 9 13.42 6.99 10.91
N PHE A 10 13.11 6.61 9.68
CA PHE A 10 11.86 5.89 9.35
C PHE A 10 11.74 4.53 10.07
N LYS A 11 12.86 3.82 10.23
CA LYS A 11 12.89 2.58 11.01
C LYS A 11 12.64 2.83 12.49
N LYS A 12 13.26 3.87 13.07
CA LYS A 12 13.08 4.29 14.45
C LYS A 12 11.61 4.69 14.72
N ASN A 13 11.04 5.49 13.85
CA ASN A 13 9.68 6.02 13.96
C ASN A 13 8.59 5.02 13.53
N LYS A 14 8.96 3.77 13.25
CA LYS A 14 8.03 2.68 12.89
C LYS A 14 7.11 3.02 11.69
N VAL A 15 7.56 3.85 10.76
CA VAL A 15 6.81 4.28 9.57
C VAL A 15 6.23 3.09 8.81
N ARG A 16 6.96 1.96 8.77
CA ARG A 16 6.48 0.72 8.14
C ARG A 16 5.13 0.24 8.70
N LYS A 17 4.90 0.41 10.03
CA LYS A 17 3.62 0.04 10.65
C LYS A 17 2.50 0.94 10.13
N GLY A 18 2.70 2.27 10.14
CA GLY A 18 1.72 3.21 9.61
C GLY A 18 1.38 2.96 8.13
N VAL A 19 2.40 2.68 7.30
CA VAL A 19 2.18 2.29 5.89
C VAL A 19 1.34 1.02 5.76
N ALA A 20 1.61 0.00 6.59
CA ALA A 20 0.84 -1.25 6.56
C ALA A 20 -0.65 -1.02 6.95
N GLU A 21 -0.91 -0.19 7.96
CA GLU A 21 -2.27 0.18 8.36
C GLU A 21 -2.99 0.96 7.26
N CYS A 22 -2.32 1.91 6.58
CA CYS A 22 -2.87 2.61 5.43
C CYS A 22 -3.22 1.67 4.27
N LEU A 23 -2.38 0.66 4.00
CA LEU A 23 -2.65 -0.33 2.97
C LEU A 23 -3.88 -1.19 3.31
N ILE A 24 -4.05 -1.56 4.59
CA ILE A 24 -5.24 -2.28 5.05
C ILE A 24 -6.48 -1.40 4.87
N ASN A 25 -6.43 -0.13 5.31
CA ASN A 25 -7.53 0.81 5.15
C ASN A 25 -7.90 1.01 3.67
N ALA A 26 -6.91 1.14 2.79
CA ALA A 26 -7.15 1.22 1.36
C ALA A 26 -7.81 -0.05 0.80
N ALA A 27 -7.37 -1.24 1.21
CA ALA A 27 -7.94 -2.49 0.75
C ALA A 27 -9.39 -2.67 1.20
N VAL A 28 -9.72 -2.27 2.44
CA VAL A 28 -11.06 -2.42 3.02
C VAL A 28 -12.01 -1.33 2.53
N PHE A 29 -11.63 -0.06 2.73
CA PHE A 29 -12.49 1.10 2.50
C PHE A 29 -12.32 1.73 1.11
N GLY A 30 -11.27 1.37 0.38
CA GLY A 30 -11.00 1.85 -0.97
C GLY A 30 -9.98 2.96 -1.08
N THR A 31 -9.72 3.72 -0.02
CA THR A 31 -8.71 4.79 0.02
C THR A 31 -7.91 4.71 1.30
N GLY A 32 -6.60 4.71 1.19
CA GLY A 32 -5.68 4.81 2.32
C GLY A 32 -5.23 6.25 2.49
N ILE A 33 -5.37 6.76 3.71
CA ILE A 33 -5.09 8.15 4.06
C ILE A 33 -4.14 8.15 5.25
N ALA A 34 -3.16 9.03 5.23
CA ALA A 34 -2.27 9.26 6.36
C ALA A 34 -1.90 10.73 6.49
N GLU A 35 -1.74 11.13 7.72
CA GLU A 35 -1.20 12.42 8.12
C GLU A 35 0.31 12.30 8.34
N VAL A 36 1.09 13.24 7.82
CA VAL A 36 2.54 13.33 8.00
C VAL A 36 2.82 14.36 9.08
N VAL A 37 2.96 13.88 10.31
CA VAL A 37 3.08 14.73 11.49
C VAL A 37 4.55 14.93 11.85
N LEU A 38 4.88 16.16 12.22
CA LEU A 38 6.16 16.50 12.81
C LEU A 38 6.02 16.51 14.34
N GLU A 39 6.78 15.70 15.02
CA GLU A 39 6.81 15.65 16.50
C GLU A 39 8.22 15.87 17.01
N GLU A 40 8.33 16.56 18.14
CA GLU A 40 9.58 16.68 18.88
C GLU A 40 9.65 15.56 19.92
N GLU A 41 10.61 14.69 19.76
CA GLU A 41 10.90 13.62 20.73
C GLU A 41 12.20 13.88 21.47
N LYS A 42 12.19 13.67 22.79
CA LYS A 42 13.38 13.71 23.62
C LYS A 42 14.06 12.34 23.59
N GLU A 43 15.24 12.27 23.00
CA GLU A 43 16.04 11.05 23.01
C GLU A 43 17.00 11.05 24.19
N PHE A 44 16.92 10.02 25.02
CA PHE A 44 17.83 9.80 26.12
C PHE A 44 19.03 9.00 25.63
N GLN A 45 20.18 9.66 25.52
CA GLN A 45 21.44 9.01 25.13
C GLN A 45 22.35 8.86 26.34
N PRO A 46 22.99 7.70 26.55
CA PRO A 46 23.96 7.54 27.64
C PRO A 46 25.16 8.46 27.40
N ALA A 47 25.43 9.35 28.34
CA ALA A 47 26.65 10.13 28.34
C ALA A 47 27.82 9.21 28.72
N THR A 48 28.69 8.93 27.77
CA THR A 48 29.88 8.08 27.98
C THR A 48 31.11 8.93 28.15
N GLN A 49 31.92 8.66 29.19
CA GLN A 49 33.22 9.22 29.34
C GLN A 49 34.32 8.13 29.20
N PRO A 50 35.39 8.41 28.49
CA PRO A 50 36.52 7.49 28.44
C PRO A 50 37.24 7.44 29.78
N VAL A 51 37.30 6.26 30.38
CA VAL A 51 38.11 6.02 31.60
C VAL A 51 39.52 5.62 31.20
N MET A 52 40.53 5.95 32.04
CA MET A 52 41.92 5.53 31.87
C MET A 52 41.97 4.00 31.73
N GLY A 53 42.15 3.51 30.48
CA GLY A 53 42.10 2.08 30.13
C GLY A 53 41.35 1.78 28.84
N GLY A 54 40.69 2.77 28.20
CA GLY A 54 40.02 2.61 26.91
C GLY A 54 38.57 2.06 26.99
N GLU A 55 38.07 1.79 28.18
CA GLU A 55 36.66 1.42 28.36
C GLU A 55 35.77 2.67 28.52
N LEU A 56 34.61 2.66 27.87
CA LEU A 56 33.58 3.71 27.98
C LEU A 56 32.65 3.38 29.12
N THR A 57 32.58 4.24 30.13
CA THR A 57 31.56 4.12 31.21
C THR A 57 30.47 5.15 31.03
N ALA A 58 29.21 4.75 31.26
CA ALA A 58 28.08 5.65 31.27
C ALA A 58 28.09 6.48 32.57
N VAL A 59 28.22 7.80 32.43
CA VAL A 59 28.33 8.73 33.58
C VAL A 59 27.03 9.52 33.80
N GLY A 60 26.11 9.51 32.83
CA GLY A 60 24.87 10.25 32.90
C GLY A 60 23.97 9.99 31.70
N VAL A 61 22.95 10.80 31.58
CA VAL A 61 22.00 10.76 30.46
C VAL A 61 22.01 12.12 29.77
N ASN A 62 22.33 12.15 28.49
CA ASN A 62 22.16 13.33 27.65
C ASN A 62 20.76 13.30 27.06
N ILE A 63 20.03 14.39 27.21
CA ILE A 63 18.73 14.59 26.57
C ILE A 63 18.98 15.34 25.28
N VAL A 64 18.66 14.72 24.15
CA VAL A 64 18.75 15.33 22.81
C VAL A 64 17.35 15.48 22.27
N ASP A 65 16.95 16.73 22.03
CA ASP A 65 15.69 17.02 21.36
C ASP A 65 15.83 16.68 19.87
N MET A 66 14.98 15.80 19.37
CA MET A 66 15.01 15.37 17.98
C MET A 66 13.64 15.57 17.32
N THR A 67 13.65 16.25 16.20
CA THR A 67 12.48 16.37 15.35
C THR A 67 12.26 15.05 14.61
N CYS A 68 11.10 14.45 14.77
CA CYS A 68 10.72 13.18 14.16
C CYS A 68 9.53 13.37 13.22
N VAL A 69 9.61 12.82 12.02
CA VAL A 69 8.44 12.72 11.13
C VAL A 69 7.76 11.38 11.37
N LYS A 70 6.50 11.43 11.78
CA LYS A 70 5.64 10.26 11.98
C LYS A 70 4.56 10.19 10.91
N LEU A 71 4.21 8.99 10.52
CA LEU A 71 3.09 8.71 9.63
C LEU A 71 1.93 8.19 10.48
N ARG A 72 0.86 8.99 10.60
CA ARG A 72 -0.36 8.62 11.31
C ARG A 72 -1.43 8.18 10.30
N PRO A 73 -1.84 6.91 10.32
CA PRO A 73 -2.96 6.45 9.51
C PRO A 73 -4.25 7.13 9.96
N VAL A 74 -5.02 7.64 9.00
CA VAL A 74 -6.33 8.24 9.23
C VAL A 74 -7.40 7.30 8.72
N MET A 75 -8.42 7.02 9.55
CA MET A 75 -9.58 6.27 9.12
C MET A 75 -10.40 7.10 8.13
N PRO A 76 -10.93 6.50 7.04
CA PRO A 76 -11.71 7.25 6.05
C PRO A 76 -12.94 7.96 6.62
N GLN A 77 -13.52 7.44 7.70
CA GLN A 77 -14.65 8.07 8.42
C GLN A 77 -14.28 9.36 9.16
N ASN A 78 -12.99 9.51 9.48
CA ASN A 78 -12.45 10.68 10.19
C ASN A 78 -11.76 11.66 9.22
N PHE A 79 -11.96 11.50 7.92
CA PHE A 79 -11.37 12.35 6.91
C PHE A 79 -12.44 13.02 6.07
N LEU A 80 -12.40 14.33 6.03
CA LEU A 80 -13.31 15.16 5.26
C LEU A 80 -12.54 15.84 4.13
N ILE A 81 -13.11 15.80 2.93
CA ILE A 81 -12.55 16.46 1.75
C ILE A 81 -13.67 16.99 0.87
N ASP A 82 -13.37 18.00 0.07
CA ASP A 82 -14.30 18.55 -0.92
C ASP A 82 -14.84 17.42 -1.83
N PRO A 83 -16.17 17.27 -1.96
CA PRO A 83 -16.79 16.25 -2.81
C PRO A 83 -16.39 16.32 -4.29
N LEU A 84 -15.95 17.46 -4.78
CA LEU A 84 -15.55 17.66 -6.18
C LEU A 84 -14.06 17.38 -6.42
N ALA A 85 -13.26 17.27 -5.36
CA ALA A 85 -11.85 17.04 -5.47
C ALA A 85 -11.53 15.59 -5.92
N THR A 86 -10.49 15.45 -6.72
CA THR A 86 -9.95 14.15 -7.14
C THR A 86 -8.68 13.79 -6.37
N SER A 87 -7.97 14.77 -5.83
CA SER A 87 -6.76 14.62 -5.02
C SER A 87 -6.74 15.60 -3.85
N VAL A 88 -5.85 15.35 -2.88
CA VAL A 88 -5.68 16.24 -1.71
C VAL A 88 -5.18 17.62 -2.13
N GLU A 89 -4.34 17.68 -3.14
CA GLU A 89 -3.74 18.91 -3.66
C GLU A 89 -4.73 19.78 -4.44
N GLU A 90 -5.69 19.16 -5.15
CA GLU A 90 -6.71 19.90 -5.93
C GLU A 90 -7.90 20.36 -5.09
N ALA A 91 -8.11 19.80 -3.91
CA ALA A 91 -9.20 20.17 -3.02
C ALA A 91 -9.02 21.62 -2.52
N LEU A 92 -10.12 22.33 -2.27
CA LEU A 92 -10.07 23.59 -1.55
C LEU A 92 -9.47 23.44 -0.16
N GLY A 93 -9.80 22.33 0.50
CA GLY A 93 -9.24 21.93 1.78
C GLY A 93 -9.60 20.49 2.13
N CYS A 94 -8.95 19.98 3.14
CA CYS A 94 -9.27 18.70 3.76
C CYS A 94 -9.21 18.83 5.28
N ALA A 95 -9.98 18.04 5.99
CA ALA A 95 -9.95 18.01 7.45
C ALA A 95 -9.77 16.59 7.97
N VAL A 96 -9.12 16.51 9.12
CA VAL A 96 -8.88 15.27 9.86
C VAL A 96 -9.49 15.41 11.25
N ASP A 97 -10.41 14.53 11.59
CA ASP A 97 -10.99 14.45 12.93
C ASP A 97 -10.20 13.47 13.79
N GLU A 98 -9.83 13.91 14.99
CA GLU A 98 -9.09 13.10 15.97
C GLU A 98 -9.70 13.29 17.36
N PHE A 99 -9.86 12.18 18.10
CA PHE A 99 -10.26 12.25 19.50
C PHE A 99 -9.02 12.17 20.39
N VAL A 100 -8.76 13.24 21.11
CA VAL A 100 -7.59 13.41 21.96
C VAL A 100 -8.04 13.55 23.43
N PRO A 101 -7.34 12.92 24.40
CA PRO A 101 -7.61 13.17 25.82
C PRO A 101 -7.43 14.64 26.19
N SER A 102 -8.28 15.18 27.08
CA SER A 102 -8.28 16.60 27.48
C SER A 102 -6.92 17.06 27.98
N HIS A 103 -6.25 16.25 28.81
CA HIS A 103 -4.96 16.59 29.40
C HIS A 103 -3.84 16.83 28.34
N LEU A 104 -3.93 16.21 27.14
CA LEU A 104 -2.97 16.48 26.07
C LEU A 104 -3.25 17.83 25.40
N VAL A 105 -4.52 18.22 25.31
CA VAL A 105 -4.89 19.55 24.80
C VAL A 105 -4.39 20.63 25.77
N GLU A 106 -4.62 20.46 27.07
CA GLU A 106 -4.12 21.35 28.13
C GLU A 106 -2.59 21.47 28.10
N GLN A 107 -1.89 20.34 27.94
CA GLN A 107 -0.43 20.34 27.80
C GLN A 107 0.06 21.13 26.59
N LEU A 108 -0.66 21.05 25.45
CA LEU A 108 -0.32 21.81 24.23
C LEU A 108 -0.67 23.30 24.39
N GLN A 109 -1.68 23.64 25.18
CA GLN A 109 -1.99 25.02 25.58
C GLN A 109 -0.89 25.59 26.49
N GLU A 110 -0.45 24.85 27.52
CA GLU A 110 0.67 25.25 28.38
C GLU A 110 1.99 25.45 27.60
N GLN A 111 2.20 24.68 26.53
CA GLN A 111 3.36 24.83 25.64
C GLN A 111 3.23 25.98 24.64
N GLY A 112 2.08 26.66 24.59
CA GLY A 112 1.81 27.74 23.65
C GLY A 112 1.61 27.29 22.19
N VAL A 113 1.36 25.98 21.96
CA VAL A 113 1.04 25.43 20.64
C VAL A 113 -0.42 25.70 20.28
N TYR A 114 -1.30 25.63 21.27
CA TYR A 114 -2.71 25.94 21.20
C TYR A 114 -3.01 27.16 22.07
N ARG A 115 -4.09 27.87 21.72
CA ARG A 115 -4.57 29.00 22.51
C ARG A 115 -5.06 28.53 23.89
N ASP A 116 -4.86 29.36 24.88
CA ASP A 116 -5.37 29.12 26.23
C ASP A 116 -6.85 29.51 26.32
N VAL A 117 -7.70 28.59 25.85
CA VAL A 117 -9.17 28.73 25.83
C VAL A 117 -9.78 27.52 26.52
N GLU A 118 -10.82 27.75 27.30
CA GLU A 118 -11.54 26.67 27.98
C GLU A 118 -12.22 25.74 26.97
N VAL A 119 -11.81 24.47 26.93
CA VAL A 119 -12.33 23.48 25.99
C VAL A 119 -13.26 22.53 26.73
N GLY A 120 -14.52 22.49 26.33
CA GLY A 120 -15.47 21.50 26.82
C GLY A 120 -15.14 20.07 26.37
N LEU A 121 -15.74 19.08 27.00
CA LEU A 121 -15.62 17.68 26.56
C LEU A 121 -16.49 17.43 25.30
N ALA A 122 -16.06 16.50 24.46
CA ALA A 122 -16.82 16.11 23.29
C ALA A 122 -18.19 15.53 23.67
N ALA A 123 -19.25 15.98 22.99
CA ALA A 123 -20.56 15.37 23.17
C ALA A 123 -20.49 13.89 22.69
N PRO A 124 -21.09 12.94 23.42
CA PRO A 124 -21.13 11.56 23.00
C PRO A 124 -21.87 11.45 21.65
N ASP A 125 -21.23 10.78 20.71
CA ASP A 125 -21.81 10.53 19.39
C ASP A 125 -22.95 9.50 19.54
N PHE A 126 -24.20 9.94 19.45
CA PHE A 126 -25.40 9.11 19.70
C PHE A 126 -25.63 8.00 18.68
N ASP A 127 -24.88 7.98 17.58
CA ASP A 127 -25.04 6.98 16.49
C ASP A 127 -24.22 5.71 16.70
N ILE A 128 -23.34 5.66 17.67
CA ILE A 128 -22.58 4.47 18.04
C ILE A 128 -23.17 3.94 19.34
N GLU A 129 -23.85 2.77 19.31
CA GLU A 129 -24.21 2.09 20.56
C GLU A 129 -22.94 1.90 21.40
N PRO A 130 -22.81 2.57 22.55
CA PRO A 130 -21.61 2.46 23.36
C PRO A 130 -21.50 1.01 23.84
N ASP A 131 -20.44 0.35 23.46
CA ASP A 131 -20.05 -0.92 24.06
C ASP A 131 -19.85 -0.63 25.55
N LYS A 132 -20.73 -1.16 26.40
CA LYS A 132 -20.86 -0.77 27.82
C LYS A 132 -19.57 -0.87 28.64
N ASP A 133 -18.56 -1.54 28.11
CA ASP A 133 -17.25 -1.69 28.76
C ASP A 133 -16.23 -0.58 28.40
N LEU A 134 -16.49 0.21 27.35
CA LEU A 134 -15.61 1.29 26.87
C LEU A 134 -16.03 2.69 27.37
N SER A 135 -17.25 2.85 27.90
CA SER A 135 -17.82 4.14 28.30
C SER A 135 -17.03 4.89 29.40
N VAL A 136 -16.22 4.17 30.19
CA VAL A 136 -15.42 4.78 31.28
C VAL A 136 -14.21 5.57 30.73
N TYR A 137 -13.80 5.33 29.49
CA TYR A 137 -12.64 5.99 28.85
C TYR A 137 -13.04 7.08 27.84
N GLU A 138 -14.32 7.22 27.51
CA GLU A 138 -14.80 8.21 26.54
C GLU A 138 -15.11 9.57 27.15
N ASP A 139 -15.32 9.63 28.45
CA ASP A 139 -15.79 10.83 29.15
C ASP A 139 -14.75 11.97 29.24
N ASP A 140 -13.47 11.72 28.83
CA ASP A 140 -12.38 12.71 28.95
C ASP A 140 -11.70 13.01 27.61
N LYS A 141 -12.44 12.97 26.50
CA LYS A 141 -11.90 13.23 25.17
C LYS A 141 -12.46 14.52 24.58
N VAL A 142 -11.59 15.20 23.85
CA VAL A 142 -11.89 16.37 23.04
C VAL A 142 -11.80 15.96 21.56
N ARG A 143 -12.82 16.30 20.78
CA ARG A 143 -12.76 16.12 19.32
C ARG A 143 -11.99 17.29 18.72
N LEU A 144 -10.88 17.02 18.07
CA LEU A 144 -10.10 18.00 17.32
C LEU A 144 -10.32 17.83 15.83
N THR A 145 -10.81 18.86 15.18
CA THR A 145 -10.91 18.93 13.72
C THR A 145 -9.75 19.78 13.20
N LYS A 146 -8.80 19.14 12.52
CA LYS A 146 -7.63 19.77 11.91
C LYS A 146 -7.92 20.04 10.43
N TYR A 147 -8.09 21.29 10.06
CA TYR A 147 -8.30 21.71 8.68
C TYR A 147 -6.98 22.12 8.03
N TYR A 148 -6.78 21.65 6.80
CA TYR A 148 -5.64 21.95 5.95
C TYR A 148 -6.16 22.42 4.59
N GLY A 149 -5.96 23.69 4.23
CA GLY A 149 -6.47 24.20 2.97
C GLY A 149 -6.47 25.71 2.87
N LEU A 150 -7.14 26.17 1.84
CA LEU A 150 -7.24 27.58 1.52
C LEU A 150 -8.21 28.30 2.47
N VAL A 151 -7.74 29.35 3.12
CA VAL A 151 -8.51 30.22 4.01
C VAL A 151 -8.32 31.68 3.54
N PRO A 152 -9.36 32.50 3.55
CA PRO A 152 -9.21 33.93 3.29
C PRO A 152 -8.27 34.57 4.31
N ARG A 153 -7.32 35.40 3.84
CA ARG A 153 -6.27 35.95 4.69
C ARG A 153 -6.82 36.85 5.80
N TYR A 154 -7.90 37.56 5.51
CA TYR A 154 -8.54 38.45 6.50
C TYR A 154 -9.08 37.65 7.71
N LEU A 155 -9.63 36.45 7.49
CA LEU A 155 -10.11 35.61 8.59
C LEU A 155 -8.96 35.09 9.48
N LEU A 156 -7.80 34.81 8.88
CA LEU A 156 -6.62 34.40 9.64
C LEU A 156 -6.10 35.57 10.50
N LYS A 157 -6.05 36.76 9.94
CA LYS A 157 -5.66 37.99 10.68
C LYS A 157 -6.64 38.27 11.83
N ALA A 158 -7.95 38.23 11.56
CA ALA A 158 -8.97 38.41 12.58
C ALA A 158 -8.83 37.37 13.68
N ALA A 159 -8.66 36.09 13.32
CA ALA A 159 -8.45 35.03 14.26
C ALA A 159 -7.18 35.20 15.13
N GLN A 160 -6.13 35.81 14.63
CA GLN A 160 -4.89 36.08 15.36
C GLN A 160 -4.98 37.35 16.26
N GLN A 161 -5.91 38.24 15.97
CA GLN A 161 -6.08 39.53 16.68
C GLN A 161 -7.16 39.49 17.77
N GLU A 162 -7.98 38.45 17.87
CA GLU A 162 -9.02 38.33 18.92
C GLU A 162 -8.46 38.42 20.36
N GLU A 163 -7.16 38.50 20.52
CA GLU A 163 -6.52 38.71 21.85
C GLU A 163 -6.35 40.20 22.22
N GLU A 164 -6.50 41.17 21.28
CA GLU A 164 -6.12 42.57 21.53
C GLU A 164 -7.11 43.61 21.06
N ASP A 165 -8.37 43.66 21.27
CA ASP A 165 -9.25 44.85 21.16
C ASP A 165 -10.40 44.88 20.11
N GLU A 166 -11.44 45.62 20.51
CA GLU A 166 -12.67 46.00 19.81
C GLU A 166 -12.48 46.71 18.43
N GLU A 167 -11.25 47.00 18.00
CA GLU A 167 -10.92 47.61 16.69
C GLU A 167 -10.91 46.61 15.52
N VAL A 168 -11.15 45.32 15.77
CA VAL A 168 -11.08 44.26 14.77
C VAL A 168 -12.18 44.36 13.71
N GLU A 169 -13.38 44.86 14.07
CA GLU A 169 -14.48 44.97 13.11
C GLU A 169 -14.18 46.00 11.97
N GLU A 170 -13.42 47.06 12.27
CA GLU A 170 -13.08 48.08 11.28
C GLU A 170 -11.96 47.63 10.33
N LEU A 171 -11.00 46.83 10.82
CA LEU A 171 -9.92 46.24 9.99
C LEU A 171 -10.43 45.14 9.08
N VAL A 172 -11.40 44.34 9.53
CA VAL A 172 -12.02 43.26 8.73
C VAL A 172 -12.80 43.86 7.56
N ALA A 173 -13.47 44.99 7.74
CA ALA A 173 -14.26 45.64 6.70
C ALA A 173 -13.40 46.25 5.56
N ASP A 174 -12.19 46.70 5.85
CA ASP A 174 -11.26 47.24 4.84
C ASP A 174 -10.52 46.14 4.06
N ASP A 175 -10.21 45.00 4.68
CA ASP A 175 -9.50 43.87 4.06
C ASP A 175 -10.44 42.89 3.32
N GLU A 176 -11.77 42.94 3.48
CA GLU A 176 -12.74 42.13 2.73
C GLU A 176 -12.63 42.26 1.20
N ASN A 177 -12.04 43.36 0.72
CA ASN A 177 -11.77 43.57 -0.70
C ASN A 177 -10.50 42.86 -1.21
N GLU A 178 -9.62 42.38 -0.34
CA GLU A 178 -8.48 41.55 -0.71
C GLU A 178 -8.87 40.06 -0.61
N SER A 179 -9.50 39.52 -1.66
CA SER A 179 -9.84 38.08 -1.77
C SER A 179 -8.60 37.20 -1.98
N HIS A 180 -7.57 37.37 -1.16
CA HIS A 180 -6.38 36.55 -1.18
C HIS A 180 -6.59 35.34 -0.26
N TYR A 181 -6.61 34.15 -0.85
CA TYR A 181 -6.61 32.87 -0.13
C TYR A 181 -5.18 32.43 0.10
N VAL A 182 -4.91 31.96 1.31
CA VAL A 182 -3.62 31.41 1.72
C VAL A 182 -3.81 29.99 2.25
N GLU A 183 -2.83 29.12 2.02
CA GLU A 183 -2.82 27.81 2.64
C GLU A 183 -2.60 27.97 4.15
N ALA A 184 -3.52 27.42 4.94
CA ALA A 184 -3.54 27.56 6.38
C ALA A 184 -3.77 26.23 7.09
N ILE A 185 -3.34 26.19 8.35
CA ILE A 185 -3.62 25.12 9.31
C ILE A 185 -4.53 25.70 10.39
N VAL A 186 -5.73 25.14 10.49
CA VAL A 186 -6.72 25.56 11.49
C VAL A 186 -7.10 24.35 12.33
N VAL A 187 -7.08 24.50 13.66
CA VAL A 187 -7.48 23.45 14.60
C VAL A 187 -8.64 23.95 15.43
N ILE A 188 -9.74 23.21 15.40
CA ILE A 188 -10.99 23.54 16.09
C ILE A 188 -11.32 22.41 17.06
N ALA A 189 -11.69 22.75 18.28
CA ALA A 189 -12.16 21.79 19.27
C ALA A 189 -13.70 21.78 19.31
N ASN A 190 -14.27 20.57 19.35
CA ASN A 190 -15.72 20.34 19.53
C ASN A 190 -16.62 21.17 18.60
N ASP A 191 -16.19 21.35 17.33
CA ASP A 191 -16.91 22.07 16.26
C ASP A 191 -17.18 23.57 16.56
N GLY A 192 -16.52 24.19 17.55
CA GLY A 192 -16.78 25.60 17.89
C GLY A 192 -15.62 26.39 18.46
N THR A 193 -14.71 25.77 19.19
CA THR A 193 -13.62 26.49 19.86
C THR A 193 -12.36 26.48 18.99
N LEU A 194 -11.90 27.66 18.57
CA LEU A 194 -10.68 27.81 17.77
C LEU A 194 -9.45 27.68 18.67
N LEU A 195 -8.65 26.63 18.45
CA LEU A 195 -7.40 26.39 19.18
C LEU A 195 -6.16 26.91 18.47
N LYS A 196 -6.14 26.87 17.13
CA LYS A 196 -5.00 27.29 16.34
C LYS A 196 -5.43 27.76 14.97
N ALA A 197 -4.87 28.88 14.51
CA ALA A 197 -5.01 29.38 13.15
C ALA A 197 -3.70 30.02 12.70
N GLU A 198 -3.01 29.39 11.76
CA GLU A 198 -1.73 29.88 11.24
C GLU A 198 -1.60 29.64 9.74
N GLU A 199 -0.80 30.46 9.06
CA GLU A 199 -0.39 30.14 7.68
C GLU A 199 0.42 28.84 7.70
N ASN A 200 0.36 28.09 6.60
CA ASN A 200 1.07 26.81 6.49
C ASN A 200 2.58 27.00 6.74
N PRO A 201 3.14 26.45 7.82
CA PRO A 201 4.54 26.66 8.21
C PRO A 201 5.52 25.88 7.32
N TYR A 202 5.02 24.99 6.46
CA TYR A 202 5.88 24.15 5.64
C TYR A 202 6.42 24.91 4.42
N MET A 203 7.74 24.87 4.25
CA MET A 203 8.49 25.60 3.21
C MET A 203 7.94 25.37 1.80
N MET A 204 7.40 24.20 1.49
CA MET A 204 6.84 23.86 0.19
C MET A 204 5.36 24.20 0.05
N GLY A 205 4.72 24.76 1.08
CA GLY A 205 3.28 25.05 1.09
C GLY A 205 2.40 23.81 0.95
N ASP A 206 2.97 22.62 1.18
CA ASP A 206 2.28 21.34 1.00
C ASP A 206 1.42 20.97 2.21
N ARG A 207 0.27 20.33 1.95
CA ARG A 207 -0.60 19.82 3.01
C ARG A 207 0.00 18.58 3.66
N PRO A 208 -0.12 18.43 5.00
CA PRO A 208 0.47 17.30 5.73
C PRO A 208 -0.30 15.98 5.56
N VAL A 209 -1.03 15.81 4.49
CA VAL A 209 -1.84 14.63 4.21
C VAL A 209 -1.37 13.97 2.93
N VAL A 210 -1.30 12.64 2.94
CA VAL A 210 -1.05 11.81 1.78
C VAL A 210 -2.15 10.76 1.66
N ALA A 211 -2.63 10.53 0.45
CA ALA A 211 -3.72 9.59 0.20
C ALA A 211 -3.50 8.84 -1.11
N PHE A 212 -4.00 7.60 -1.19
CA PHE A 212 -4.03 6.85 -2.43
C PHE A 212 -5.28 5.97 -2.53
N PRO A 213 -5.92 5.90 -3.69
CA PRO A 213 -7.01 4.98 -3.94
C PRO A 213 -6.47 3.58 -4.26
N TRP A 214 -7.10 2.54 -3.68
CA TRP A 214 -6.77 1.14 -4.01
C TRP A 214 -7.02 0.84 -5.48
N ASP A 215 -8.22 1.14 -5.96
CA ASP A 215 -8.54 1.23 -7.38
C ASP A 215 -9.12 2.61 -7.67
N VAL A 216 -8.55 3.27 -8.65
CA VAL A 216 -8.96 4.60 -9.07
C VAL A 216 -10.35 4.54 -9.70
N VAL A 217 -11.24 5.39 -9.21
CA VAL A 217 -12.53 5.68 -9.83
C VAL A 217 -12.43 7.07 -10.47
N PRO A 218 -12.66 7.21 -11.78
CA PRO A 218 -12.54 8.51 -12.44
C PRO A 218 -13.44 9.57 -11.79
N SER A 219 -12.91 10.79 -11.65
CA SER A 219 -13.60 11.95 -11.08
C SER A 219 -14.05 11.78 -9.62
N ARG A 220 -13.38 10.93 -8.84
CA ARG A 220 -13.64 10.73 -7.41
C ARG A 220 -12.34 10.59 -6.65
N PHE A 221 -12.28 11.22 -5.49
CA PHE A 221 -11.21 11.00 -4.51
C PHE A 221 -11.25 9.57 -3.93
N TRP A 222 -12.46 9.13 -3.58
CA TRP A 222 -12.66 7.81 -2.97
C TRP A 222 -12.52 6.69 -3.99
N GLY A 223 -11.54 5.83 -3.77
CA GLY A 223 -11.30 4.64 -4.57
C GLY A 223 -12.24 3.49 -4.23
N ARG A 224 -12.11 2.40 -4.95
CA ARG A 224 -12.87 1.16 -4.72
C ARG A 224 -12.00 0.12 -4.02
N GLY A 225 -12.45 -0.35 -2.86
CA GLY A 225 -11.78 -1.38 -2.08
C GLY A 225 -12.06 -2.81 -2.54
N VAL A 226 -11.32 -3.75 -1.98
CA VAL A 226 -11.49 -5.19 -2.23
C VAL A 226 -12.85 -5.68 -1.71
N CYS A 227 -13.26 -5.19 -0.53
CA CYS A 227 -14.54 -5.57 0.09
C CYS A 227 -15.74 -5.15 -0.76
N GLU A 228 -15.73 -3.93 -1.31
CA GLU A 228 -16.78 -3.44 -2.20
C GLU A 228 -16.91 -4.30 -3.46
N LYS A 229 -15.78 -4.71 -4.05
CA LYS A 229 -15.77 -5.56 -5.25
C LYS A 229 -16.38 -6.94 -5.02
N GLY A 230 -16.10 -7.53 -3.86
CA GLY A 230 -16.59 -8.85 -3.48
C GLY A 230 -17.99 -8.87 -2.93
N TYR A 231 -18.55 -7.73 -2.49
CA TYR A 231 -19.76 -7.63 -1.69
C TYR A 231 -20.96 -8.35 -2.30
N ASN A 232 -21.31 -8.07 -3.56
CA ASN A 232 -22.48 -8.66 -4.18
C ASN A 232 -22.38 -10.19 -4.34
N SER A 233 -21.19 -10.67 -4.74
CA SER A 233 -20.94 -12.10 -4.88
C SER A 233 -20.94 -12.81 -3.52
N GLN A 234 -20.37 -12.18 -2.49
CA GLN A 234 -20.40 -12.68 -1.11
C GLN A 234 -21.83 -12.74 -0.57
N LYS A 235 -22.60 -11.70 -0.77
CA LYS A 235 -24.02 -11.67 -0.33
C LYS A 235 -24.86 -12.76 -0.99
N ALA A 236 -24.63 -13.04 -2.29
CA ALA A 236 -25.29 -14.13 -2.99
C ALA A 236 -24.86 -15.50 -2.43
N LEU A 237 -23.57 -15.69 -2.15
CA LEU A 237 -23.05 -16.92 -1.54
C LEU A 237 -23.62 -17.15 -0.14
N ASP A 238 -23.70 -16.12 0.70
CA ASP A 238 -24.28 -16.21 2.04
C ASP A 238 -25.76 -16.58 1.99
N ALA A 239 -26.53 -15.99 1.07
CA ALA A 239 -27.94 -16.32 0.89
C ALA A 239 -28.13 -17.78 0.47
N GLU A 240 -27.30 -18.27 -0.46
CA GLU A 240 -27.33 -19.66 -0.91
C GLU A 240 -26.98 -20.64 0.22
N ILE A 241 -25.94 -20.35 1.01
CA ILE A 241 -25.55 -21.19 2.14
C ILE A 241 -26.64 -21.22 3.22
N ARG A 242 -27.23 -20.06 3.56
CA ARG A 242 -28.33 -19.97 4.53
C ARG A 242 -29.55 -20.75 4.07
N ALA A 243 -29.99 -20.54 2.82
CA ALA A 243 -31.12 -21.29 2.25
C ALA A 243 -30.87 -22.82 2.28
N ARG A 244 -29.62 -23.26 2.08
CA ARG A 244 -29.26 -24.66 2.16
C ARG A 244 -29.30 -25.18 3.59
N ILE A 245 -28.83 -24.44 4.57
CA ILE A 245 -28.90 -24.78 6.00
C ILE A 245 -30.38 -24.92 6.41
N ASP A 246 -31.26 -24.00 6.00
CA ASP A 246 -32.68 -24.05 6.28
C ASP A 246 -33.35 -25.26 5.63
N ALA A 247 -33.03 -25.55 4.37
CA ALA A 247 -33.51 -26.73 3.68
C ALA A 247 -33.02 -28.04 4.34
N LEU A 248 -31.78 -28.09 4.81
CA LEU A 248 -31.27 -29.22 5.57
C LEU A 248 -31.98 -29.39 6.92
N ALA A 249 -32.25 -28.29 7.64
CA ALA A 249 -33.00 -28.31 8.88
C ALA A 249 -34.43 -28.90 8.68
N LEU A 250 -35.12 -28.49 7.61
CA LEU A 250 -36.43 -29.04 7.24
C LEU A 250 -36.37 -30.52 6.80
N THR A 251 -35.25 -30.95 6.23
CA THR A 251 -35.05 -32.35 5.84
C THR A 251 -34.74 -33.25 7.05
N ILE A 252 -33.98 -32.74 8.02
CA ILE A 252 -33.63 -33.45 9.25
C ILE A 252 -34.82 -33.50 10.23
N HIS A 253 -35.53 -32.38 10.33
CA HIS A 253 -36.73 -32.25 11.16
C HIS A 253 -37.95 -31.92 10.30
N PRO A 254 -38.48 -32.91 9.55
CA PRO A 254 -39.61 -32.66 8.68
C PRO A 254 -40.83 -32.24 9.48
N MET A 255 -41.59 -31.28 8.95
CA MET A 255 -42.90 -30.94 9.51
C MET A 255 -43.84 -32.13 9.36
N MET A 256 -44.61 -32.38 10.38
CA MET A 256 -45.59 -33.48 10.41
C MET A 256 -46.98 -32.92 10.34
N ALA A 257 -47.72 -33.33 9.35
CA ALA A 257 -49.17 -33.10 9.34
C ALA A 257 -49.87 -34.18 10.15
N MET A 258 -50.78 -33.79 11.02
CA MET A 258 -51.53 -34.70 11.86
C MET A 258 -53.03 -34.45 11.71
N ASP A 259 -53.78 -35.56 11.67
CA ASP A 259 -55.24 -35.49 11.77
C ASP A 259 -55.65 -35.37 13.25
N ALA A 260 -56.01 -34.17 13.68
CA ALA A 260 -56.41 -33.87 15.05
C ALA A 260 -57.63 -34.63 15.53
N THR A 261 -58.50 -35.10 14.62
CA THR A 261 -59.72 -35.83 14.95
C THR A 261 -59.45 -37.29 15.35
N ARG A 262 -58.35 -37.85 14.88
CA ARG A 262 -57.93 -39.22 15.12
C ARG A 262 -56.87 -39.40 16.18
N MET A 263 -56.53 -38.33 16.91
CA MET A 263 -55.58 -38.38 18.01
C MET A 263 -56.29 -38.55 19.37
N PRO A 264 -55.76 -39.38 20.29
CA PRO A 264 -56.29 -39.46 21.64
C PRO A 264 -56.18 -38.11 22.36
N ARG A 265 -57.19 -37.71 23.15
CA ARG A 265 -57.16 -36.49 23.95
C ARG A 265 -55.95 -36.49 24.92
N GLY A 266 -55.13 -35.45 24.87
CA GLY A 266 -53.93 -35.32 25.73
C GLY A 266 -52.69 -35.99 25.19
N ALA A 267 -52.68 -36.53 23.98
CA ALA A 267 -51.45 -37.03 23.36
C ALA A 267 -50.44 -35.91 23.09
N ARG A 268 -49.27 -36.01 23.70
CA ARG A 268 -48.14 -35.10 23.43
C ARG A 268 -47.45 -35.56 22.15
N THR A 269 -47.40 -34.70 21.14
CA THR A 269 -46.83 -34.93 19.81
C THR A 269 -45.36 -34.55 19.71
N GLU A 270 -44.57 -34.76 20.75
CA GLU A 270 -43.14 -34.57 20.68
C GLU A 270 -42.50 -35.75 19.92
N VAL A 271 -41.77 -35.43 18.84
CA VAL A 271 -41.00 -36.43 18.09
C VAL A 271 -39.65 -36.66 18.79
N ARG A 272 -39.48 -37.84 19.41
CA ARG A 272 -38.19 -38.25 20.02
C ARG A 272 -37.86 -39.65 19.53
N ALA A 273 -36.56 -39.93 19.38
CA ALA A 273 -36.11 -41.29 19.01
C ALA A 273 -36.63 -42.32 19.99
N GLY A 274 -37.23 -43.44 19.49
CA GLY A 274 -37.76 -44.51 20.30
C GLY A 274 -39.12 -44.24 20.94
N LYS A 275 -39.79 -43.11 20.72
CA LYS A 275 -41.09 -42.79 21.25
C LYS A 275 -42.19 -43.44 20.42
N THR A 276 -43.11 -44.17 21.07
CA THR A 276 -44.30 -44.74 20.46
C THR A 276 -45.47 -43.74 20.56
N ILE A 277 -46.09 -43.41 19.43
CA ILE A 277 -47.24 -42.54 19.35
C ILE A 277 -48.47 -43.39 19.12
N LEU A 278 -49.45 -43.28 20.03
CA LEU A 278 -50.74 -43.99 19.92
C LEU A 278 -51.68 -43.18 18.99
N THR A 279 -52.30 -43.88 18.01
CA THR A 279 -53.20 -43.25 17.05
C THR A 279 -54.52 -44.06 16.98
N ASN A 280 -55.64 -43.39 16.78
CA ASN A 280 -56.93 -44.00 16.54
C ASN A 280 -57.11 -44.22 15.03
N GLY A 281 -56.59 -45.34 14.49
CA GLY A 281 -56.64 -45.65 13.07
C GLY A 281 -55.28 -45.98 12.48
N SER A 282 -55.17 -46.01 11.15
CA SER A 282 -53.93 -46.30 10.46
C SER A 282 -52.89 -45.17 10.71
N PRO A 283 -51.68 -45.51 11.27
CA PRO A 283 -50.65 -44.48 11.55
C PRO A 283 -50.25 -43.69 10.32
N LYS A 284 -50.30 -44.28 9.13
CA LYS A 284 -49.94 -43.60 7.86
C LYS A 284 -50.97 -42.55 7.45
N GLU A 285 -52.21 -42.65 7.88
CA GLU A 285 -53.27 -41.67 7.58
C GLU A 285 -53.33 -40.58 8.62
N VAL A 286 -52.91 -40.86 9.86
CA VAL A 286 -52.97 -39.93 10.98
C VAL A 286 -51.72 -39.04 11.05
N LEU A 287 -50.56 -39.58 10.69
CA LEU A 287 -49.27 -38.91 10.72
C LEU A 287 -48.66 -38.94 9.34
N GLN A 288 -48.55 -37.80 8.69
CA GLN A 288 -47.93 -37.70 7.38
C GLN A 288 -46.72 -36.72 7.44
N PRO A 289 -45.49 -37.16 7.15
CA PRO A 289 -44.37 -36.26 7.03
C PRO A 289 -44.53 -35.39 5.78
N LEU A 290 -44.39 -34.07 5.94
CA LEU A 290 -44.43 -33.12 4.83
C LEU A 290 -42.97 -32.95 4.36
N ASN A 291 -42.65 -33.48 3.19
CA ASN A 291 -41.35 -33.32 2.59
C ASN A 291 -41.31 -32.04 1.75
N PHE A 292 -40.61 -31.03 2.22
CA PHE A 292 -40.46 -29.71 1.55
C PHE A 292 -39.25 -29.65 0.61
N GLY A 293 -38.90 -30.71 -0.04
CA GLY A 293 -37.86 -30.78 -1.04
C GLY A 293 -36.55 -31.38 -0.53
N ASN A 294 -35.72 -31.78 -1.45
CA ASN A 294 -34.38 -32.28 -1.18
C ASN A 294 -33.35 -31.24 -1.62
N VAL A 295 -32.27 -31.12 -0.86
CA VAL A 295 -31.12 -30.29 -1.28
C VAL A 295 -30.51 -30.90 -2.54
N SER A 296 -30.60 -30.17 -3.66
CA SER A 296 -30.10 -30.66 -4.95
C SER A 296 -28.58 -30.53 -5.03
N GLN A 297 -27.94 -31.46 -5.73
CA GLN A 297 -26.50 -31.38 -6.03
C GLN A 297 -26.13 -30.12 -6.84
N VAL A 298 -27.08 -29.56 -7.57
CA VAL A 298 -26.91 -28.30 -8.33
C VAL A 298 -26.57 -27.13 -7.42
N THR A 299 -27.13 -27.06 -6.20
CA THR A 299 -26.86 -25.97 -5.24
C THR A 299 -25.41 -26.00 -4.74
N PHE A 300 -24.79 -27.17 -4.65
CA PHE A 300 -23.37 -27.28 -4.30
C PHE A 300 -22.46 -26.76 -5.42
N ALA A 301 -22.78 -27.08 -6.67
CA ALA A 301 -22.04 -26.56 -7.83
C ALA A 301 -22.19 -25.04 -7.94
N GLN A 302 -23.40 -24.51 -7.72
CA GLN A 302 -23.68 -23.07 -7.70
C GLN A 302 -22.88 -22.34 -6.61
N ALA A 303 -22.85 -22.89 -5.40
CA ALA A 303 -22.05 -22.29 -4.32
C ALA A 303 -20.55 -22.29 -4.62
N ALA A 304 -20.02 -23.35 -5.24
CA ALA A 304 -18.62 -23.40 -5.66
C ALA A 304 -18.31 -22.34 -6.74
N GLU A 305 -19.26 -22.13 -7.66
CA GLU A 305 -19.12 -21.07 -8.69
C GLU A 305 -19.17 -19.66 -8.07
N LEU A 306 -20.11 -19.41 -7.14
CA LEU A 306 -20.17 -18.14 -6.41
C LEU A 306 -18.90 -17.89 -5.59
N GLN A 307 -18.35 -18.93 -4.94
CA GLN A 307 -17.08 -18.82 -4.24
C GLN A 307 -15.93 -18.43 -5.19
N LYS A 308 -15.88 -19.05 -6.38
CA LYS A 308 -14.92 -18.68 -7.42
C LYS A 308 -15.10 -17.26 -7.91
N MET A 309 -16.36 -16.78 -8.02
CA MET A 309 -16.66 -15.38 -8.34
C MET A 309 -16.14 -14.42 -7.26
N VAL A 310 -16.33 -14.73 -5.97
CA VAL A 310 -15.77 -13.94 -4.86
C VAL A 310 -14.25 -13.88 -4.95
N GLN A 311 -13.58 -15.03 -5.13
CA GLN A 311 -12.13 -15.08 -5.29
C GLN A 311 -11.65 -14.26 -6.50
N THR A 312 -12.37 -14.35 -7.61
CA THR A 312 -12.05 -13.59 -8.81
C THR A 312 -12.26 -12.09 -8.61
N ALA A 313 -13.33 -11.66 -7.96
CA ALA A 313 -13.65 -10.26 -7.70
C ALA A 313 -12.64 -9.63 -6.72
N THR A 314 -12.30 -10.31 -5.64
CA THR A 314 -11.37 -9.83 -4.62
C THR A 314 -9.91 -9.92 -5.04
N GLY A 315 -9.58 -10.73 -6.04
CA GLY A 315 -8.20 -11.00 -6.42
C GLY A 315 -7.51 -12.03 -5.52
N ALA A 316 -8.26 -12.65 -4.61
CA ALA A 316 -7.73 -13.72 -3.80
C ALA A 316 -7.34 -14.91 -4.69
N ILE A 317 -6.20 -15.51 -4.38
CA ILE A 317 -5.71 -16.67 -5.11
C ILE A 317 -6.10 -17.89 -4.31
N ASP A 318 -6.67 -18.83 -5.01
CA ASP A 318 -6.89 -20.14 -4.44
C ASP A 318 -5.54 -20.81 -4.17
N SER A 319 -5.10 -20.77 -2.91
CA SER A 319 -3.91 -21.48 -2.45
C SER A 319 -4.02 -22.97 -2.72
N ALA A 320 -5.25 -23.52 -2.77
CA ALA A 320 -5.49 -24.91 -3.13
C ALA A 320 -5.23 -25.17 -4.62
N GLY A 321 -5.50 -24.21 -5.50
CA GLY A 321 -5.15 -24.30 -6.93
C GLY A 321 -3.63 -24.29 -7.14
N ILE A 322 -2.90 -23.49 -6.36
CA ILE A 322 -1.42 -23.51 -6.35
C ILE A 322 -0.90 -24.78 -5.68
N ALA A 323 -1.46 -25.18 -4.53
CA ALA A 323 -1.08 -26.39 -3.84
C ALA A 323 -1.46 -27.67 -4.61
N GLY A 324 -2.58 -27.67 -5.33
CA GLY A 324 -2.99 -28.75 -6.23
C GLY A 324 -2.06 -28.92 -7.44
N SER A 325 -1.45 -27.85 -7.91
CA SER A 325 -0.39 -27.92 -8.92
C SER A 325 0.98 -28.35 -8.34
N ILE A 326 1.16 -28.29 -7.02
CA ILE A 326 2.39 -28.72 -6.32
C ILE A 326 2.38 -30.26 -6.06
N ASN A 327 1.24 -30.94 -6.14
CA ASN A 327 1.16 -32.39 -6.02
C ASN A 327 1.78 -33.09 -7.24
N GLY A 328 3.09 -33.13 -7.27
CA GLY A 328 3.90 -34.09 -8.05
C GLY A 328 4.44 -33.60 -9.39
N ASP A 329 3.77 -32.69 -10.12
CA ASP A 329 4.16 -32.27 -11.48
C ASP A 329 4.26 -30.73 -11.70
N ALA A 330 4.18 -29.91 -10.64
CA ALA A 330 4.36 -28.49 -10.80
C ALA A 330 5.84 -28.16 -11.03
N THR A 331 6.18 -27.82 -12.25
CA THR A 331 7.49 -27.27 -12.58
C THR A 331 7.68 -25.90 -11.94
N ALA A 332 8.90 -25.58 -11.52
CA ALA A 332 9.25 -24.24 -11.02
C ALA A 332 8.75 -23.11 -11.95
N ALA A 333 8.68 -23.39 -13.27
CA ALA A 333 8.12 -22.50 -14.28
C ALA A 333 6.60 -22.27 -14.09
N GLY A 334 5.80 -23.27 -13.73
CA GLY A 334 4.37 -23.13 -13.49
C GLY A 334 4.07 -22.28 -12.26
N ILE A 335 4.85 -22.43 -11.19
CA ILE A 335 4.75 -21.63 -9.97
C ILE A 335 5.13 -20.16 -10.28
N SER A 336 6.21 -19.93 -11.03
CA SER A 336 6.63 -18.57 -11.40
C SER A 336 5.64 -17.89 -12.33
N MET A 337 4.99 -18.62 -13.25
CA MET A 337 3.92 -18.10 -14.10
C MET A 337 2.69 -17.68 -13.31
N SER A 338 2.25 -18.48 -12.34
CA SER A 338 1.12 -18.12 -11.47
C SER A 338 1.45 -16.91 -10.59
N LEU A 339 2.64 -16.86 -10.04
CA LEU A 339 3.13 -15.70 -9.28
C LEU A 339 3.21 -14.44 -10.15
N GLY A 340 3.69 -14.57 -11.39
CA GLY A 340 3.73 -13.49 -12.36
C GLY A 340 2.34 -12.93 -12.72
N ALA A 341 1.33 -13.79 -12.84
CA ALA A 341 -0.05 -13.37 -13.10
C ALA A 341 -0.63 -12.57 -11.91
N ILE A 342 -0.31 -12.97 -10.67
CA ILE A 342 -0.68 -12.27 -9.43
C ILE A 342 -0.07 -10.86 -9.41
N ILE A 343 1.24 -10.79 -9.64
CA ILE A 343 1.99 -9.53 -9.65
C ILE A 343 1.41 -8.60 -10.71
N LYS A 344 1.14 -9.11 -11.91
CA LYS A 344 0.56 -8.34 -13.01
C LYS A 344 -0.81 -7.78 -12.64
N ARG A 345 -1.63 -8.52 -11.89
CA ARG A 345 -2.96 -8.08 -11.44
C ARG A 345 -2.87 -6.93 -10.44
N HIS A 346 -1.94 -7.00 -9.48
CA HIS A 346 -1.77 -5.98 -8.46
C HIS A 346 -0.82 -4.84 -8.86
N LYS A 347 -0.17 -4.96 -10.02
CA LYS A 347 0.82 -3.97 -10.50
C LYS A 347 0.25 -2.55 -10.53
N ARG A 348 -0.99 -2.39 -10.98
CA ARG A 348 -1.63 -1.07 -11.09
C ARG A 348 -1.84 -0.43 -9.70
N THR A 349 -2.39 -1.17 -8.75
CA THR A 349 -2.59 -0.69 -7.38
C THR A 349 -1.27 -0.29 -6.72
N LEU A 350 -0.20 -1.04 -7.01
CA LEU A 350 1.12 -0.76 -6.46
C LEU A 350 1.79 0.45 -7.09
N ILE A 351 1.60 0.65 -8.39
CA ILE A 351 2.05 1.89 -9.06
C ILE A 351 1.31 3.08 -8.46
N ASN A 352 -0.02 3.00 -8.31
CA ASN A 352 -0.79 4.06 -7.65
C ASN A 352 -0.30 4.33 -6.23
N PHE A 353 -0.03 3.28 -5.45
CA PHE A 353 0.52 3.43 -4.10
C PHE A 353 1.89 4.13 -4.12
N GLN A 354 2.77 3.76 -5.05
CA GLN A 354 4.09 4.39 -5.16
C GLN A 354 4.01 5.86 -5.54
N GLU A 355 3.21 6.19 -6.57
CA GLU A 355 3.12 7.53 -7.12
C GLU A 355 2.31 8.48 -6.25
N SER A 356 1.17 8.03 -5.72
CA SER A 356 0.24 8.89 -4.97
C SER A 356 0.50 8.93 -3.47
N PHE A 357 1.19 7.92 -2.89
CA PHE A 357 1.41 7.85 -1.45
C PHE A 357 2.90 7.86 -1.07
N LEU A 358 3.68 6.90 -1.59
CA LEU A 358 5.03 6.69 -1.09
C LEU A 358 6.00 7.81 -1.50
N ILE A 359 5.99 8.21 -2.78
CA ILE A 359 6.84 9.31 -3.26
C ILE A 359 6.46 10.63 -2.58
N PRO A 360 5.18 11.07 -2.56
CA PRO A 360 4.79 12.28 -1.84
C PRO A 360 5.13 12.23 -0.35
N PHE A 361 4.92 11.10 0.33
CA PHE A 361 5.30 10.94 1.73
C PHE A 361 6.79 11.15 1.96
N VAL A 362 7.66 10.46 1.20
CA VAL A 362 9.12 10.59 1.36
C VAL A 362 9.58 12.00 1.02
N THR A 363 9.00 12.63 0.00
CA THR A 363 9.31 14.00 -0.39
C THR A 363 8.94 14.99 0.71
N LYS A 364 7.70 14.92 1.21
CA LYS A 364 7.21 15.76 2.32
C LYS A 364 8.06 15.56 3.58
N ALA A 365 8.34 14.31 3.95
CA ALA A 365 9.18 14.00 5.10
C ALA A 365 10.61 14.55 4.96
N ALA A 366 11.21 14.39 3.79
CA ALA A 366 12.57 14.90 3.54
C ALA A 366 12.64 16.43 3.61
N HIS A 367 11.68 17.15 3.00
CA HIS A 367 11.62 18.61 3.06
C HIS A 367 11.44 19.11 4.50
N ARG A 368 10.60 18.46 5.31
CA ARG A 368 10.42 18.80 6.72
C ARG A 368 11.69 18.57 7.53
N TYR A 369 12.38 17.45 7.33
CA TYR A 369 13.68 17.25 7.97
C TYR A 369 14.70 18.30 7.54
N MET A 370 14.75 18.69 6.27
CA MET A 370 15.65 19.76 5.80
C MET A 370 15.31 21.11 6.40
N GLN A 371 14.04 21.41 6.59
CA GLN A 371 13.55 22.68 7.16
C GLN A 371 13.85 22.77 8.66
N PHE A 372 13.50 21.73 9.42
CA PHE A 372 13.55 21.77 10.89
C PHE A 372 14.82 21.17 11.49
N ASN A 373 15.61 20.42 10.70
CA ASN A 373 16.87 19.84 11.16
C ASN A 373 17.97 19.90 10.07
N PRO A 374 18.38 21.10 9.62
CA PRO A 374 19.32 21.27 8.51
C PRO A 374 20.74 20.77 8.85
N GLU A 375 21.10 20.68 10.14
CA GLU A 375 22.41 20.20 10.56
C GLU A 375 22.62 18.71 10.22
N LYS A 376 21.58 17.91 10.39
CA LYS A 376 21.58 16.46 10.13
C LYS A 376 21.25 16.14 8.68
N TYR A 377 20.39 16.95 8.04
CA TYR A 377 19.90 16.75 6.69
C TYR A 377 20.37 17.87 5.77
N PRO A 378 21.31 17.61 4.85
CA PRO A 378 21.80 18.63 3.95
C PRO A 378 20.69 19.12 3.02
N VAL A 379 20.50 20.44 2.95
CA VAL A 379 19.50 21.08 2.11
C VAL A 379 19.97 21.06 0.67
N ALA A 380 19.24 20.36 -0.21
CA ALA A 380 19.46 20.36 -1.65
C ALA A 380 18.18 19.90 -2.38
N ASP A 381 18.11 20.17 -3.67
CA ASP A 381 17.03 19.67 -4.52
C ASP A 381 17.27 18.18 -4.84
N TYR A 382 16.53 17.31 -4.19
CA TYR A 382 16.61 15.86 -4.36
C TYR A 382 15.41 15.33 -5.12
N LYS A 383 15.67 14.50 -6.11
CA LYS A 383 14.62 13.70 -6.76
C LYS A 383 14.54 12.32 -6.10
N PHE A 384 13.38 12.01 -5.56
CA PHE A 384 13.13 10.74 -4.90
C PHE A 384 12.57 9.73 -5.90
N HIS A 385 13.22 8.57 -5.98
CA HIS A 385 12.78 7.43 -6.78
C HIS A 385 12.53 6.24 -5.86
N THR A 386 11.39 5.59 -6.02
CA THR A 386 11.09 4.39 -5.25
C THR A 386 11.73 3.17 -5.90
N SER A 387 12.57 2.46 -5.14
CA SER A 387 12.96 1.09 -5.48
C SER A 387 12.01 0.11 -4.79
N SER A 388 10.95 -0.32 -5.47
CA SER A 388 10.00 -1.24 -4.85
C SER A 388 10.51 -2.68 -4.84
N SER A 389 10.22 -3.40 -3.74
CA SER A 389 10.46 -4.85 -3.66
C SER A 389 9.69 -5.64 -4.73
N LEU A 390 8.59 -5.07 -5.26
CA LEU A 390 7.87 -5.63 -6.39
C LEU A 390 8.58 -5.42 -7.73
N GLY A 391 9.32 -4.32 -7.86
CA GLY A 391 10.29 -4.21 -8.96
C GLY A 391 11.37 -5.28 -8.88
N ILE A 392 11.71 -5.78 -7.68
CA ILE A 392 12.64 -6.91 -7.52
C ILE A 392 11.99 -8.21 -8.02
N ILE A 393 10.75 -8.50 -7.61
CA ILE A 393 10.04 -9.72 -8.04
C ILE A 393 9.72 -9.68 -9.55
N ALA A 394 9.32 -8.51 -10.06
CA ALA A 394 9.12 -8.33 -11.50
C ALA A 394 10.43 -8.52 -12.28
N ARG A 395 11.54 -8.01 -11.76
CA ARG A 395 12.88 -8.22 -12.31
C ARG A 395 13.32 -9.68 -12.23
N GLU A 396 13.05 -10.39 -11.11
CA GLU A 396 13.33 -11.82 -11.00
C GLU A 396 12.56 -12.63 -12.06
N TYR A 397 11.31 -12.24 -12.34
CA TYR A 397 10.54 -12.84 -13.43
C TYR A 397 11.12 -12.51 -14.80
N GLU A 398 11.51 -11.26 -15.06
CA GLU A 398 12.20 -10.84 -16.29
C GLU A 398 13.54 -11.58 -16.45
N VAL A 399 14.32 -11.70 -15.38
CA VAL A 399 15.56 -12.48 -15.34
C VAL A 399 15.29 -13.94 -15.71
N THR A 400 14.23 -14.55 -15.17
CA THR A 400 13.87 -15.92 -15.48
C THR A 400 13.53 -16.09 -16.97
N GLN A 401 12.81 -15.13 -17.57
CA GLN A 401 12.52 -15.14 -19.00
C GLN A 401 13.76 -14.92 -19.85
N LEU A 402 14.64 -14.00 -19.44
CA LEU A 402 15.91 -13.75 -20.12
C LEU A 402 16.84 -14.96 -20.06
N VAL A 403 16.87 -15.68 -18.92
CA VAL A 403 17.63 -16.94 -18.79
C VAL A 403 17.06 -18.03 -19.68
N GLN A 404 15.73 -18.16 -19.81
CA GLN A 404 15.11 -19.09 -20.76
C GLN A 404 15.46 -18.74 -22.21
N LEU A 405 15.47 -17.45 -22.54
CA LEU A 405 15.89 -16.98 -23.86
C LEU A 405 17.37 -17.29 -24.12
N LEU A 406 18.22 -17.08 -23.13
CA LEU A 406 19.66 -17.38 -23.20
C LEU A 406 19.92 -18.86 -23.45
N GLN A 407 19.15 -19.77 -22.84
CA GLN A 407 19.25 -21.23 -23.05
C GLN A 407 18.89 -21.66 -24.47
N THR A 408 18.07 -20.88 -25.17
CA THR A 408 17.68 -21.17 -26.56
C THR A 408 18.67 -20.59 -27.60
N MET A 409 19.56 -19.68 -27.18
CA MET A 409 20.53 -19.03 -28.05
C MET A 409 21.89 -19.72 -28.05
N LYS A 410 22.58 -19.64 -29.19
CA LYS A 410 23.97 -20.12 -29.30
C LYS A 410 24.93 -19.12 -28.66
N PRO A 411 25.98 -19.59 -27.94
CA PRO A 411 26.95 -18.71 -27.25
C PRO A 411 27.71 -17.75 -28.18
N ASP A 412 27.81 -18.07 -29.49
CA ASP A 412 28.54 -17.25 -30.46
C ASP A 412 27.72 -16.07 -31.02
N SER A 413 26.47 -15.91 -30.57
CA SER A 413 25.62 -14.82 -31.07
C SER A 413 26.02 -13.47 -30.44
N PRO A 414 26.11 -12.37 -31.19
CA PRO A 414 26.44 -11.05 -30.62
C PRO A 414 25.40 -10.55 -29.61
N MET A 415 24.17 -11.10 -29.67
CA MET A 415 23.12 -10.80 -28.67
C MET A 415 23.30 -11.55 -27.34
N TYR A 416 24.13 -12.61 -27.29
CA TYR A 416 24.34 -13.41 -26.11
C TYR A 416 24.98 -12.59 -24.97
N SER A 417 26.00 -11.79 -25.29
CA SER A 417 26.68 -10.90 -24.33
C SER A 417 25.76 -9.76 -23.85
N GLN A 418 24.92 -9.22 -24.73
CA GLN A 418 23.96 -8.19 -24.35
C GLN A 418 22.86 -8.76 -23.44
N LEU A 419 22.41 -9.99 -23.67
CA LEU A 419 21.45 -10.67 -22.79
C LEU A 419 22.05 -10.95 -21.41
N ILE A 420 23.31 -11.41 -21.33
CA ILE A 420 23.98 -11.60 -20.05
C ILE A 420 24.10 -10.27 -19.31
N MET A 421 24.48 -9.19 -19.98
CA MET A 421 24.52 -7.85 -19.40
C MET A 421 23.14 -7.44 -18.84
N SER A 422 22.08 -7.65 -19.64
CA SER A 422 20.71 -7.34 -19.22
C SER A 422 20.27 -8.19 -18.02
N ILE A 423 20.66 -9.47 -17.97
CA ILE A 423 20.38 -10.36 -16.83
C ILE A 423 21.09 -9.85 -15.57
N VAL A 424 22.40 -9.55 -15.65
CA VAL A 424 23.17 -9.05 -14.50
C VAL A 424 22.66 -7.68 -14.05
N ASP A 425 22.22 -6.84 -14.98
CA ASP A 425 21.66 -5.52 -14.69
C ASP A 425 20.32 -5.59 -13.96
N ASN A 426 19.54 -6.62 -14.23
CA ASN A 426 18.25 -6.87 -13.56
C ASN A 426 18.37 -7.75 -12.30
N MET A 427 19.49 -8.40 -12.06
CA MET A 427 19.74 -9.16 -10.83
C MET A 427 20.06 -8.23 -9.65
N ASN A 428 19.51 -8.55 -8.48
CA ASN A 428 19.75 -7.78 -7.24
C ASN A 428 20.96 -8.36 -6.48
N LEU A 429 22.15 -8.24 -7.10
CA LEU A 429 23.41 -8.71 -6.52
C LEU A 429 24.14 -7.57 -5.83
N SER A 430 24.77 -7.85 -4.68
CA SER A 430 25.60 -6.87 -3.95
C SER A 430 26.81 -6.39 -4.77
N ASN A 431 27.33 -7.23 -5.68
CA ASN A 431 28.50 -6.96 -6.52
C ASN A 431 28.13 -6.63 -7.97
N ARG A 432 26.90 -6.10 -8.20
CA ARG A 432 26.39 -5.81 -9.54
C ARG A 432 27.31 -4.90 -10.36
N GLU A 433 27.81 -3.82 -9.76
CA GLU A 433 28.62 -2.83 -10.46
C GLU A 433 29.97 -3.42 -10.89
N GLU A 434 30.57 -4.28 -10.04
CA GLU A 434 31.81 -4.99 -10.38
C GLU A 434 31.62 -6.00 -11.50
N LEU A 435 30.49 -6.74 -11.49
CA LEU A 435 30.17 -7.70 -12.55
C LEU A 435 29.89 -7.03 -13.89
N VAL A 436 29.16 -5.91 -13.88
CA VAL A 436 28.90 -5.13 -15.10
C VAL A 436 30.22 -4.56 -15.65
N ALA A 437 31.10 -4.03 -14.80
CA ALA A 437 32.40 -3.53 -15.22
C ALA A 437 33.28 -4.65 -15.79
N ALA A 438 33.31 -5.83 -15.17
CA ALA A 438 34.07 -6.99 -15.65
C ALA A 438 33.53 -7.51 -17.00
N LEU A 439 32.19 -7.55 -17.19
CA LEU A 439 31.58 -7.93 -18.45
C LEU A 439 31.82 -6.91 -19.56
N GLN A 440 31.83 -5.61 -19.23
CA GLN A 440 32.18 -4.55 -20.19
C GLN A 440 33.62 -4.65 -20.61
N GLN A 441 34.56 -4.95 -19.70
CA GLN A 441 35.97 -5.19 -20.02
C GLN A 441 36.17 -6.45 -20.86
N ALA A 442 35.44 -7.53 -20.58
CA ALA A 442 35.48 -8.76 -21.35
C ALA A 442 34.93 -8.60 -22.78
N ASN A 443 33.97 -7.69 -22.97
CA ASN A 443 33.37 -7.38 -24.28
C ASN A 443 34.16 -6.31 -25.08
N GLN A 444 35.15 -5.65 -24.47
CA GLN A 444 36.03 -4.81 -25.25
C GLN A 444 36.91 -5.69 -26.14
N PRO A 445 36.90 -5.49 -27.47
CA PRO A 445 37.73 -6.28 -28.36
C PRO A 445 39.17 -6.07 -28.00
N ASN A 446 39.82 -7.15 -27.55
CA ASN A 446 41.21 -7.12 -27.14
C ASN A 446 42.09 -6.54 -28.28
N PRO A 447 42.75 -5.41 -28.14
CA PRO A 447 43.49 -4.76 -29.25
C PRO A 447 44.58 -5.68 -29.81
N GLU A 448 45.12 -6.59 -29.01
CA GLU A 448 46.06 -7.60 -29.48
C GLU A 448 45.42 -8.66 -30.36
N ALA A 449 44.17 -9.10 -30.07
CA ALA A 449 43.45 -10.04 -30.88
C ALA A 449 43.03 -9.42 -32.22
N GLN A 450 42.68 -8.14 -32.27
CA GLN A 450 42.40 -7.41 -33.49
C GLN A 450 43.68 -7.22 -34.34
N GLN A 451 44.81 -6.93 -33.71
CA GLN A 451 46.10 -6.84 -34.43
C GLN A 451 46.52 -8.21 -34.99
N MET A 452 46.37 -9.30 -34.22
CA MET A 452 46.60 -10.65 -34.75
C MET A 452 45.67 -11.05 -35.89
N ALA A 453 44.36 -10.71 -35.78
CA ALA A 453 43.41 -10.98 -36.86
C ALA A 453 43.72 -10.18 -38.14
N MET A 454 44.08 -8.90 -37.98
CA MET A 454 44.54 -8.09 -39.13
C MET A 454 45.87 -8.58 -39.71
N ALA A 455 46.82 -9.00 -38.87
CA ALA A 455 48.06 -9.60 -39.35
C ALA A 455 47.86 -10.93 -40.07
N ALA A 456 46.93 -11.78 -39.59
CA ALA A 456 46.51 -13.01 -40.23
C ALA A 456 45.80 -12.78 -41.60
N GLN A 457 44.98 -11.75 -41.66
CA GLN A 457 44.33 -11.36 -42.92
C GLN A 457 45.32 -10.78 -43.93
N GLN A 458 46.27 -9.97 -43.49
CA GLN A 458 47.32 -9.46 -44.32
C GLN A 458 48.21 -10.60 -44.86
N ALA A 459 48.61 -11.55 -44.01
CA ALA A 459 49.35 -12.73 -44.42
C ALA A 459 48.59 -13.60 -45.44
N GLN A 460 47.25 -13.76 -45.30
CA GLN A 460 46.44 -14.43 -46.30
C GLN A 460 46.36 -13.70 -47.62
N ILE A 461 46.25 -12.38 -47.60
CA ILE A 461 46.27 -11.56 -48.81
C ILE A 461 47.60 -11.61 -49.50
N GLU A 462 48.73 -11.58 -48.76
CA GLU A 462 50.05 -11.76 -49.33
C GLU A 462 50.28 -13.15 -49.91
N PHE A 463 49.78 -14.18 -49.20
CA PHE A 463 49.82 -15.55 -49.74
C PHE A 463 49.03 -15.72 -51.04
N GLN A 464 47.82 -15.14 -51.13
CA GLN A 464 47.06 -15.11 -52.36
C GLN A 464 47.72 -14.32 -53.49
N LYS A 465 48.35 -13.18 -53.19
CA LYS A 465 49.11 -12.40 -54.15
C LYS A 465 50.35 -13.16 -54.67
N SER A 466 51.05 -13.87 -53.80
CA SER A 466 52.19 -14.70 -54.22
C SER A 466 51.76 -15.90 -55.07
N GLN A 467 50.59 -16.55 -54.76
CA GLN A 467 50.04 -17.60 -55.61
C GLN A 467 49.60 -17.07 -56.99
N THR A 468 48.95 -15.91 -57.02
CA THR A 468 48.53 -15.31 -58.31
C THR A 468 49.75 -14.87 -59.13
N ALA A 469 50.82 -14.35 -58.50
CA ALA A 469 52.07 -14.02 -59.16
C ALA A 469 52.77 -15.29 -59.73
N ALA A 470 52.78 -16.39 -58.98
CA ALA A 470 53.33 -17.67 -59.42
C ALA A 470 52.55 -18.26 -60.58
N LEU A 471 51.22 -18.18 -60.57
CA LEU A 471 50.35 -18.62 -61.70
C LEU A 471 50.52 -17.73 -62.91
N GLN A 472 50.70 -16.42 -62.74
CA GLN A 472 51.02 -15.50 -63.82
C GLN A 472 52.41 -15.79 -64.44
N GLY A 473 53.41 -16.09 -63.55
CA GLY A 473 54.75 -16.53 -64.01
C GLY A 473 54.68 -17.82 -64.89
N GLN A 474 53.93 -18.81 -64.40
CA GLN A 474 53.71 -20.06 -65.16
C GLN A 474 52.97 -19.86 -66.52
N ALA A 475 52.01 -18.94 -66.55
CA ALA A 475 51.30 -18.58 -67.74
C ALA A 475 52.21 -17.89 -68.80
N LEU A 476 53.08 -16.99 -68.31
CA LEU A 476 54.09 -16.34 -69.17
C LEU A 476 55.14 -17.32 -69.70
N GLU A 477 55.64 -18.26 -68.87
CA GLU A 477 56.52 -19.33 -69.26
C GLU A 477 55.87 -20.26 -70.30
N SER A 478 54.61 -20.61 -70.15
CA SER A 478 53.88 -21.41 -71.14
C SER A 478 53.66 -20.68 -72.43
N GLN A 479 53.44 -19.37 -72.41
CA GLN A 479 53.36 -18.54 -73.63
C GLN A 479 54.73 -18.40 -74.31
N ALA A 480 55.82 -18.25 -73.56
CA ALA A 480 57.16 -18.20 -74.17
C ALA A 480 57.64 -19.53 -74.74
N ARG A 481 57.10 -20.67 -74.33
CA ARG A 481 57.37 -22.01 -74.92
C ARG A 481 56.52 -22.30 -76.14
N ALA A 482 55.46 -21.52 -76.35
CA ALA A 482 54.53 -21.70 -77.47
C ALA A 482 54.89 -20.78 -78.67
N GLN A 483 55.83 -19.86 -78.50
CA GLN A 483 56.52 -19.13 -79.59
C GLN A 483 57.86 -19.80 -79.95
#